data_5d405567f6648415f94aaf0e724e2dc7
#
_entry.id   5d405567f6648415f94aaf0e724e2dc7
#
_cell.length_a   1.000
_cell.length_b   1.000
_cell.length_c   1.000
_cell.angle_alpha   90.00
_cell.angle_beta   90.00
_cell.angle_gamma   90.00
#
_symmetry.space_group_name_H-M   'P 1'
#
loop_
_entity.id
_entity.type
_entity.pdbx_description
1 polymer ?
#
loop_
_entity_poly.entity_id
_entity_poly.type
_entity_poly.pdbx_seq_one_letter_code
_entity_poly.pdbx_strand_id
1 'polypeptide(L)'
;GAFCRSYSIKETIETFLNEVYIPGIDETRYTYSEGSTSGGVVIYDDKFSYSHHGTDPASGILCNAFDLVRIHKFGELDEDAKPETPVNRLPSFTRMSEFASSDTKVRKTIGRENLDKAKDDFGDIDFEDDEWLTRLDYDNKGSYKKTTNNILMFIENDPYLKGKIAYNEFSNRAVVLGKLPWRKDD
;
A
#
# COMPACT_ATOMS: atom_id res chain seq x y z
N GLY A 1 7.18 3.66 -1.13
CA GLY A 1 6.49 2.57 -0.42
C GLY A 1 5.40 1.94 -1.29
N ALA A 2 4.72 0.91 -0.77
CA ALA A 2 3.67 0.19 -1.51
C ALA A 2 2.56 1.12 -1.99
N PHE A 3 2.13 2.08 -1.18
CA PHE A 3 1.12 3.06 -1.57
C PHE A 3 1.48 3.80 -2.88
N CYS A 4 2.71 4.31 -3.01
CA CYS A 4 3.16 5.00 -4.22
C CYS A 4 3.37 4.08 -5.44
N ARG A 5 3.42 2.76 -5.24
CA ARG A 5 3.40 1.79 -6.35
C ARG A 5 1.97 1.38 -6.73
N SER A 6 1.05 1.52 -5.78
CA SER A 6 -0.38 1.23 -6.00
C SER A 6 -1.13 2.38 -6.65
N TYR A 7 -0.74 3.61 -6.34
CA TYR A 7 -1.41 4.82 -6.80
C TYR A 7 -0.41 5.79 -7.44
N SER A 8 -0.70 6.23 -8.65
CA SER A 8 -0.07 7.39 -9.25
C SER A 8 -0.57 8.69 -8.58
N ILE A 9 0.02 9.83 -8.87
CA ILE A 9 -0.45 11.13 -8.35
C ILE A 9 -1.86 11.45 -8.84
N LYS A 10 -2.15 11.23 -10.14
CA LYS A 10 -3.48 11.48 -10.70
C LYS A 10 -4.54 10.60 -10.04
N GLU A 11 -4.29 9.29 -9.97
CA GLU A 11 -5.19 8.35 -9.25
C GLU A 11 -5.36 8.73 -7.77
N THR A 12 -4.30 9.23 -7.13
CA THR A 12 -4.34 9.69 -5.73
C THR A 12 -5.26 10.88 -5.56
N ILE A 13 -5.17 11.85 -6.45
CA ILE A 13 -6.04 13.03 -6.44
C ILE A 13 -7.49 12.60 -6.68
N GLU A 14 -7.74 11.81 -7.71
CA GLU A 14 -9.09 11.36 -8.08
C GLU A 14 -9.76 10.53 -6.96
N THR A 15 -8.98 9.69 -6.28
CA THR A 15 -9.53 8.76 -5.28
C THR A 15 -9.68 9.39 -3.90
N PHE A 16 -8.71 10.20 -3.48
CA PHE A 16 -8.60 10.62 -2.08
C PHE A 16 -8.68 12.13 -1.88
N LEU A 17 -8.47 12.94 -2.93
CA LEU A 17 -8.32 14.40 -2.85
C LEU A 17 -9.09 15.13 -3.97
N ASN A 18 -10.15 14.53 -4.50
CA ASN A 18 -10.96 15.07 -5.59
C ASN A 18 -11.68 16.38 -5.25
N GLU A 19 -11.90 16.65 -3.95
CA GLU A 19 -12.46 17.93 -3.47
C GLU A 19 -11.37 18.96 -3.20
N VAL A 20 -10.11 18.52 -3.09
CA VAL A 20 -8.96 19.39 -2.78
C VAL A 20 -8.33 19.94 -4.05
N TYR A 21 -8.22 19.11 -5.08
CA TYR A 21 -7.54 19.47 -6.33
C TYR A 21 -8.48 19.33 -7.53
N ILE A 22 -8.64 20.42 -8.26
CA ILE A 22 -9.48 20.51 -9.46
C ILE A 22 -8.58 20.34 -10.68
N PRO A 23 -8.89 19.41 -11.63
CA PRO A 23 -8.13 19.25 -12.86
C PRO A 23 -8.04 20.55 -13.65
N GLY A 24 -6.87 20.88 -14.18
CA GLY A 24 -6.67 21.99 -15.13
C GLY A 24 -6.98 21.57 -16.57
N ILE A 25 -6.76 22.49 -17.52
CA ILE A 25 -6.90 22.22 -18.96
C ILE A 25 -5.80 21.26 -19.43
N ASP A 26 -4.62 21.37 -18.83
CA ASP A 26 -3.48 20.49 -19.06
C ASP A 26 -3.50 19.35 -18.02
N GLU A 27 -3.38 18.11 -18.48
CA GLU A 27 -3.38 16.91 -17.63
C GLU A 27 -2.26 16.87 -16.58
N THR A 28 -1.25 17.72 -16.70
CA THR A 28 -0.14 17.83 -15.76
C THR A 28 -0.34 18.92 -14.71
N ARG A 29 -1.46 19.66 -14.78
CA ARG A 29 -1.74 20.79 -13.90
C ARG A 29 -3.08 20.64 -13.19
N TYR A 30 -3.05 20.97 -11.90
CA TYR A 30 -4.25 21.03 -11.05
C TYR A 30 -4.32 22.39 -10.34
N THR A 31 -5.50 22.70 -9.87
CA THR A 31 -5.77 23.89 -9.05
C THR A 31 -6.13 23.46 -7.65
N TYR A 32 -5.49 24.02 -6.65
CA TYR A 32 -5.94 23.86 -5.26
C TYR A 32 -7.29 24.59 -5.09
N SER A 33 -8.31 23.88 -4.58
CA SER A 33 -9.70 24.38 -4.57
C SER A 33 -9.89 25.67 -3.79
N GLU A 34 -9.10 25.90 -2.74
CA GLU A 34 -9.09 27.12 -1.94
C GLU A 34 -8.03 28.14 -2.40
N GLY A 35 -7.35 27.86 -3.51
CA GLY A 35 -6.32 28.74 -4.08
C GLY A 35 -6.90 29.90 -4.88
N SER A 36 -6.21 31.02 -4.89
CA SER A 36 -6.62 32.24 -5.63
C SER A 36 -6.23 32.21 -7.11
N THR A 37 -5.42 31.26 -7.56
CA THR A 37 -4.92 31.14 -8.94
C THR A 37 -5.20 29.74 -9.48
N SER A 38 -5.30 29.59 -10.81
CA SER A 38 -5.52 28.31 -11.45
C SER A 38 -4.21 27.67 -11.91
N GLY A 39 -4.15 26.32 -11.91
CA GLY A 39 -3.05 25.54 -12.49
C GLY A 39 -1.73 25.60 -11.73
N GLY A 40 -1.75 26.01 -10.46
CA GLY A 40 -0.55 26.17 -9.65
C GLY A 40 0.01 24.87 -9.06
N VAL A 41 -0.67 23.73 -9.19
CA VAL A 41 -0.17 22.40 -8.80
C VAL A 41 0.33 21.69 -10.05
N VAL A 42 1.60 21.33 -10.05
CA VAL A 42 2.28 20.67 -11.19
C VAL A 42 2.56 19.23 -10.86
N ILE A 43 2.26 18.33 -11.80
CA ILE A 43 2.54 16.88 -11.68
C ILE A 43 3.74 16.52 -12.55
N TYR A 44 4.68 15.77 -11.98
CA TYR A 44 5.91 15.29 -12.64
C TYR A 44 5.87 13.77 -12.75
N ASP A 45 5.90 13.26 -13.98
CA ASP A 45 5.96 11.83 -14.33
C ASP A 45 4.87 10.98 -13.66
N ASP A 46 3.75 11.61 -13.25
CA ASP A 46 2.68 10.99 -12.47
C ASP A 46 3.15 10.31 -11.15
N LYS A 47 4.31 10.74 -10.66
CA LYS A 47 4.96 10.23 -9.43
C LYS A 47 5.06 11.27 -8.34
N PHE A 48 5.17 12.53 -8.72
CA PHE A 48 5.35 13.64 -7.79
C PHE A 48 4.42 14.79 -8.13
N SER A 49 4.01 15.54 -7.12
CA SER A 49 3.30 16.80 -7.26
C SER A 49 4.04 17.90 -6.51
N TYR A 50 3.92 19.13 -7.01
CA TYR A 50 4.45 20.33 -6.37
C TYR A 50 3.42 21.44 -6.47
N SER A 51 3.05 22.03 -5.34
CA SER A 51 2.09 23.12 -5.27
C SER A 51 2.79 24.47 -5.10
N HIS A 52 2.43 25.43 -5.97
CA HIS A 52 2.81 26.83 -5.89
C HIS A 52 1.74 27.70 -5.19
N HIS A 53 0.64 27.11 -4.73
CA HIS A 53 -0.40 27.83 -4.01
C HIS A 53 0.00 28.03 -2.55
N GLY A 54 0.21 29.26 -2.11
CA GLY A 54 0.68 29.57 -0.76
C GLY A 54 -0.25 29.14 0.37
N THR A 55 -1.54 28.94 0.09
CA THR A 55 -2.55 28.47 1.06
C THR A 55 -2.69 26.94 1.09
N ASP A 56 -2.08 26.24 0.13
CA ASP A 56 -2.10 24.79 0.08
C ASP A 56 -1.19 24.20 1.19
N PRO A 57 -1.66 23.32 2.06
CA PRO A 57 -0.82 22.63 3.05
C PRO A 57 0.42 21.95 2.47
N ALA A 58 0.37 21.53 1.20
CA ALA A 58 1.49 20.91 0.48
C ALA A 58 2.36 21.95 -0.28
N SER A 59 2.14 23.25 -0.06
CA SER A 59 2.87 24.32 -0.75
C SER A 59 4.39 24.20 -0.57
N GLY A 60 5.12 24.33 -1.69
CA GLY A 60 6.58 24.34 -1.66
C GLY A 60 7.24 22.97 -1.37
N ILE A 61 6.45 21.91 -1.27
CA ILE A 61 6.93 20.55 -0.98
C ILE A 61 6.77 19.68 -2.23
N LEU A 62 7.83 18.95 -2.61
CA LEU A 62 7.72 17.91 -3.63
C LEU A 62 7.16 16.65 -3.00
N CYS A 63 5.87 16.40 -3.21
CA CYS A 63 5.12 15.31 -2.61
C CYS A 63 5.02 14.10 -3.55
N ASN A 64 5.28 12.90 -3.05
CA ASN A 64 4.79 11.67 -3.65
C ASN A 64 3.33 11.41 -3.24
N ALA A 65 2.70 10.38 -3.80
CA ALA A 65 1.31 10.03 -3.52
C ALA A 65 1.01 9.84 -2.02
N PHE A 66 1.90 9.20 -1.28
CA PHE A 66 1.76 8.97 0.16
C PHE A 66 1.82 10.29 0.95
N ASP A 67 2.81 11.15 0.66
CA ASP A 67 2.97 12.42 1.36
C ASP A 67 1.84 13.38 1.04
N LEU A 68 1.36 13.40 -0.20
CA LEU A 68 0.25 14.25 -0.60
C LEU A 68 -1.03 13.94 0.20
N VAL A 69 -1.39 12.66 0.31
CA VAL A 69 -2.54 12.22 1.14
C VAL A 69 -2.28 12.48 2.62
N ARG A 70 -1.07 12.19 3.11
CA ARG A 70 -0.68 12.40 4.50
C ARG A 70 -0.89 13.83 4.94
N ILE A 71 -0.41 14.79 4.15
CA ILE A 71 -0.48 16.22 4.47
C ILE A 71 -1.94 16.67 4.53
N HIS A 72 -2.76 16.31 3.53
CA HIS A 72 -4.14 16.81 3.45
C HIS A 72 -5.12 16.12 4.40
N LYS A 73 -4.94 14.81 4.65
CA LYS A 73 -5.88 14.06 5.51
C LYS A 73 -5.48 14.01 6.97
N PHE A 74 -4.20 14.12 7.26
CA PHE A 74 -3.66 13.86 8.60
C PHE A 74 -2.67 14.94 9.08
N GLY A 75 -2.41 15.98 8.29
CA GLY A 75 -1.43 17.03 8.61
C GLY A 75 -1.74 17.77 9.91
N GLU A 76 -3.02 17.97 10.25
CA GLU A 76 -3.46 18.59 11.50
C GLU A 76 -2.94 17.86 12.75
N LEU A 77 -2.67 16.56 12.65
CA LEU A 77 -2.11 15.78 13.77
C LEU A 77 -0.68 16.20 14.14
N ASP A 78 -0.01 16.94 13.26
CA ASP A 78 1.38 17.36 13.44
C ASP A 78 1.52 18.77 14.04
N GLU A 79 0.42 19.47 14.37
CA GLU A 79 0.43 20.86 14.88
C GLU A 79 1.32 21.05 16.12
N ASP A 80 1.33 20.07 17.02
CA ASP A 80 2.15 20.07 18.23
C ASP A 80 3.56 19.46 18.03
N ALA A 81 3.88 19.02 16.81
CA ALA A 81 5.17 18.42 16.54
C ALA A 81 6.27 19.49 16.45
N LYS A 82 7.46 19.17 16.97
CA LYS A 82 8.61 20.08 16.86
C LYS A 82 9.05 20.19 15.40
N PRO A 83 9.49 21.39 14.94
CA PRO A 83 9.89 21.59 13.55
C PRO A 83 11.00 20.65 13.05
N GLU A 84 11.87 20.19 13.95
CA GLU A 84 12.95 19.26 13.62
C GLU A 84 12.53 17.78 13.64
N THR A 85 11.26 17.48 13.91
CA THR A 85 10.79 16.08 13.96
C THR A 85 10.87 15.43 12.58
N PRO A 86 11.61 14.32 12.41
CA PRO A 86 11.66 13.60 11.15
C PRO A 86 10.28 13.15 10.70
N VAL A 87 9.97 13.25 9.41
CA VAL A 87 8.65 12.93 8.84
C VAL A 87 8.14 11.54 9.27
N ASN A 88 9.01 10.54 9.30
CA ASN A 88 8.65 9.17 9.71
C ASN A 88 8.35 9.00 11.21
N ARG A 89 8.49 10.05 12.01
CA ARG A 89 8.13 10.08 13.44
C ARG A 89 6.92 10.98 13.72
N LEU A 90 6.38 11.63 12.70
CA LEU A 90 5.19 12.47 12.82
C LEU A 90 3.94 11.61 13.08
N PRO A 91 2.98 12.09 13.89
CA PRO A 91 1.69 11.45 14.08
C PRO A 91 0.95 11.20 12.77
N SER A 92 0.97 12.17 11.84
CA SER A 92 0.39 12.05 10.50
C SER A 92 0.98 10.87 9.71
N PHE A 93 2.29 10.62 9.84
CA PHE A 93 2.94 9.50 9.16
C PHE A 93 2.45 8.14 9.67
N THR A 94 2.31 8.01 10.98
CA THR A 94 1.75 6.79 11.59
C THR A 94 0.33 6.56 11.10
N ARG A 95 -0.51 7.59 11.15
CA ARG A 95 -1.91 7.51 10.72
C ARG A 95 -2.05 7.20 9.22
N MET A 96 -1.22 7.83 8.39
CA MET A 96 -1.18 7.53 6.95
C MET A 96 -0.70 6.10 6.67
N SER A 97 0.24 5.58 7.46
CA SER A 97 0.70 4.19 7.33
C SER A 97 -0.40 3.19 7.67
N GLU A 98 -1.20 3.45 8.70
CA GLU A 98 -2.39 2.65 9.05
C GLU A 98 -3.44 2.72 7.93
N PHE A 99 -3.72 3.91 7.42
CA PHE A 99 -4.62 4.12 6.29
C PHE A 99 -4.18 3.33 5.06
N ALA A 100 -2.90 3.45 4.66
CA ALA A 100 -2.34 2.72 3.54
C ALA A 100 -2.39 1.20 3.72
N SER A 101 -2.12 0.69 4.93
CA SER A 101 -2.16 -0.75 5.22
C SER A 101 -3.58 -1.34 5.24
N SER A 102 -4.59 -0.50 5.41
CA SER A 102 -6.01 -0.90 5.33
C SER A 102 -6.58 -0.87 3.91
N ASP A 103 -5.89 -0.21 2.99
CA ASP A 103 -6.35 -0.05 1.60
C ASP A 103 -6.22 -1.36 0.80
N THR A 104 -7.30 -1.74 0.11
CA THR A 104 -7.39 -2.99 -0.64
C THR A 104 -6.40 -3.07 -1.80
N LYS A 105 -6.23 -1.96 -2.56
CA LYS A 105 -5.29 -1.90 -3.69
C LYS A 105 -3.84 -2.02 -3.22
N VAL A 106 -3.52 -1.38 -2.09
CA VAL A 106 -2.19 -1.46 -1.46
C VAL A 106 -1.91 -2.89 -0.98
N ARG A 107 -2.87 -3.53 -0.30
CA ARG A 107 -2.75 -4.94 0.13
C ARG A 107 -2.49 -5.87 -1.04
N LYS A 108 -3.24 -5.71 -2.13
CA LYS A 108 -3.08 -6.50 -3.34
C LYS A 108 -1.69 -6.31 -3.96
N THR A 109 -1.20 -5.07 -4.03
CA THR A 109 0.15 -4.76 -4.50
C THR A 109 1.23 -5.46 -3.66
N ILE A 110 1.14 -5.36 -2.32
CA ILE A 110 2.09 -6.01 -1.41
C ILE A 110 2.04 -7.54 -1.58
N GLY A 111 0.83 -8.10 -1.65
CA GLY A 111 0.64 -9.54 -1.80
C GLY A 111 1.27 -10.06 -3.10
N ARG A 112 1.03 -9.39 -4.23
CA ARG A 112 1.64 -9.73 -5.52
C ARG A 112 3.16 -9.66 -5.49
N GLU A 113 3.72 -8.58 -4.96
CA GLU A 113 5.18 -8.42 -4.83
C GLU A 113 5.82 -9.55 -3.99
N ASN A 114 5.12 -10.04 -2.97
CA ASN A 114 5.59 -11.14 -2.15
C ASN A 114 5.49 -12.48 -2.89
N LEU A 115 4.43 -12.70 -3.68
CA LEU A 115 4.31 -13.88 -4.54
C LEU A 115 5.36 -13.89 -5.66
N ASP A 116 5.64 -12.74 -6.27
CA ASP A 116 6.70 -12.62 -7.30
C ASP A 116 8.07 -12.97 -6.71
N LYS A 117 8.37 -12.53 -5.49
CA LYS A 117 9.59 -12.97 -4.77
C LYS A 117 9.60 -14.48 -4.51
N ALA A 118 8.45 -15.07 -4.16
CA ALA A 118 8.37 -16.50 -3.95
C ALA A 118 8.58 -17.28 -5.26
N LYS A 119 8.18 -16.76 -6.41
CA LYS A 119 8.51 -17.34 -7.73
C LYS A 119 10.02 -17.40 -7.98
N ASP A 120 10.72 -16.32 -7.66
CA ASP A 120 12.19 -16.25 -7.80
C ASP A 120 12.89 -17.30 -6.92
N ASP A 121 12.37 -17.56 -5.72
CA ASP A 121 12.95 -18.49 -4.76
C ASP A 121 12.56 -19.98 -5.04
N PHE A 122 11.33 -20.24 -5.50
CA PHE A 122 10.74 -21.59 -5.54
C PHE A 122 10.33 -22.06 -6.96
N GLY A 123 10.54 -21.22 -7.97
CA GLY A 123 10.15 -21.49 -9.36
C GLY A 123 8.73 -21.06 -9.70
N ASP A 124 8.44 -20.99 -10.99
CA ASP A 124 7.16 -20.56 -11.52
C ASP A 124 6.03 -21.53 -11.17
N ILE A 125 4.99 -21.01 -10.54
CA ILE A 125 3.69 -21.66 -10.40
C ILE A 125 2.66 -20.68 -10.92
N ASP A 126 1.84 -21.10 -11.88
CA ASP A 126 0.73 -20.31 -12.38
C ASP A 126 -0.39 -20.25 -11.33
N PHE A 127 -0.85 -19.05 -11.01
CA PHE A 127 -2.04 -18.84 -10.20
C PHE A 127 -2.88 -17.73 -10.81
N GLU A 128 -4.16 -18.01 -10.96
CA GLU A 128 -5.11 -17.10 -11.60
C GLU A 128 -5.82 -16.18 -10.60
N ASP A 129 -6.00 -16.64 -9.35
CA ASP A 129 -6.76 -15.92 -8.31
C ASP A 129 -5.82 -15.29 -7.27
N ASP A 130 -5.81 -13.96 -7.21
CA ASP A 130 -5.07 -13.16 -6.23
C ASP A 130 -5.98 -12.35 -5.27
N GLU A 131 -7.30 -12.52 -5.37
CA GLU A 131 -8.26 -11.78 -4.52
C GLU A 131 -8.11 -12.10 -3.03
N TRP A 132 -7.67 -13.30 -2.67
CA TRP A 132 -7.41 -13.70 -1.28
C TRP A 132 -6.32 -12.85 -0.61
N LEU A 133 -5.39 -12.27 -1.37
CA LEU A 133 -4.35 -11.37 -0.86
C LEU A 133 -4.94 -10.12 -0.20
N THR A 134 -6.10 -9.67 -0.64
CA THR A 134 -6.79 -8.51 -0.08
C THR A 134 -7.34 -8.78 1.32
N ARG A 135 -7.55 -10.05 1.67
CA ARG A 135 -8.11 -10.51 2.95
C ARG A 135 -7.04 -10.81 4.00
N LEU A 136 -5.75 -10.76 3.62
CA LEU A 136 -4.66 -10.95 4.57
C LEU A 136 -4.52 -9.74 5.51
N ASP A 137 -4.10 -10.01 6.74
CA ASP A 137 -3.76 -8.98 7.72
C ASP A 137 -2.30 -8.57 7.56
N TYR A 138 -2.07 -7.27 7.35
CA TYR A 138 -0.73 -6.66 7.26
C TYR A 138 -0.45 -5.81 8.49
N ASP A 139 0.82 -5.68 8.84
CA ASP A 139 1.29 -4.67 9.79
C ASP A 139 1.51 -3.32 9.08
N ASN A 140 1.84 -2.28 9.86
CA ASN A 140 2.09 -0.93 9.33
C ASN A 140 3.33 -0.84 8.42
N LYS A 141 4.14 -1.89 8.35
CA LYS A 141 5.32 -2.00 7.48
C LYS A 141 5.05 -2.79 6.21
N GLY A 142 3.83 -3.31 6.06
CA GLY A 142 3.45 -4.15 4.92
C GLY A 142 3.90 -5.62 5.06
N SER A 143 4.27 -6.07 6.25
CA SER A 143 4.56 -7.49 6.51
C SER A 143 3.29 -8.22 6.95
N TYR A 144 3.20 -9.52 6.65
CA TYR A 144 2.07 -10.33 7.10
C TYR A 144 2.06 -10.47 8.63
N LYS A 145 0.90 -10.22 9.23
CA LYS A 145 0.71 -10.52 10.65
C LYS A 145 0.67 -12.04 10.86
N LYS A 146 1.20 -12.49 11.99
CA LYS A 146 1.16 -13.92 12.40
C LYS A 146 -0.19 -14.23 13.05
N THR A 147 -1.28 -14.21 12.28
CA THR A 147 -2.63 -14.50 12.74
C THR A 147 -3.09 -15.87 12.23
N THR A 148 -4.03 -16.50 12.93
CA THR A 148 -4.65 -17.75 12.49
C THR A 148 -5.34 -17.55 11.14
N ASN A 149 -5.97 -16.40 10.92
CA ASN A 149 -6.60 -16.06 9.65
C ASN A 149 -5.58 -16.12 8.50
N ASN A 150 -4.44 -15.46 8.64
CA ASN A 150 -3.41 -15.46 7.61
C ASN A 150 -2.86 -16.87 7.35
N ILE A 151 -2.64 -17.66 8.42
CA ILE A 151 -2.14 -19.04 8.26
C ILE A 151 -3.14 -19.87 7.45
N LEU A 152 -4.43 -19.81 7.76
CA LEU A 152 -5.47 -20.53 7.02
C LEU A 152 -5.57 -20.03 5.58
N MET A 153 -5.56 -18.72 5.35
CA MET A 153 -5.57 -18.14 4.01
C MET A 153 -4.40 -18.65 3.14
N PHE A 154 -3.20 -18.72 3.69
CA PHE A 154 -2.05 -19.27 2.97
C PHE A 154 -2.21 -20.76 2.67
N ILE A 155 -2.63 -21.58 3.64
CA ILE A 155 -2.82 -23.04 3.43
C ILE A 155 -3.86 -23.31 2.34
N GLU A 156 -4.90 -22.51 2.27
CA GLU A 156 -6.03 -22.70 1.35
C GLU A 156 -5.78 -22.13 -0.06
N ASN A 157 -4.99 -21.06 -0.18
CA ASN A 157 -4.93 -20.30 -1.42
C ASN A 157 -3.53 -20.16 -2.01
N ASP A 158 -2.46 -20.20 -1.18
CA ASP A 158 -1.09 -20.03 -1.67
C ASP A 158 -0.73 -21.16 -2.65
N PRO A 159 -0.27 -20.84 -3.87
CA PRO A 159 -0.02 -21.84 -4.91
C PRO A 159 1.04 -22.88 -4.51
N TYR A 160 1.95 -22.51 -3.60
CA TYR A 160 2.98 -23.43 -3.10
C TYR A 160 2.51 -24.33 -1.96
N LEU A 161 1.41 -23.98 -1.27
CA LEU A 161 0.90 -24.70 -0.09
C LEU A 161 -0.42 -25.42 -0.33
N LYS A 162 -1.25 -24.91 -1.24
CA LYS A 162 -2.59 -25.41 -1.52
C LYS A 162 -2.58 -26.92 -1.80
N GLY A 163 -3.35 -27.67 -1.01
CA GLY A 163 -3.48 -29.11 -1.13
C GLY A 163 -2.29 -29.93 -0.58
N LYS A 164 -1.24 -29.27 -0.02
CA LYS A 164 -0.08 -29.96 0.54
C LYS A 164 -0.14 -30.16 2.05
N ILE A 165 -1.08 -29.50 2.72
CA ILE A 165 -1.28 -29.61 4.16
C ILE A 165 -2.72 -30.07 4.41
N ALA A 166 -2.88 -31.13 5.22
CA ALA A 166 -4.18 -31.64 5.61
C ALA A 166 -4.21 -32.02 7.09
N TYR A 167 -5.40 -32.16 7.63
CA TYR A 167 -5.60 -32.66 8.98
C TYR A 167 -5.98 -34.16 8.91
N ASN A 168 -5.20 -34.99 9.59
CA ASN A 168 -5.48 -36.43 9.69
C ASN A 168 -6.31 -36.68 10.95
N GLU A 169 -7.60 -36.94 10.77
CA GLU A 169 -8.55 -37.17 11.87
C GLU A 169 -8.22 -38.40 12.70
N PHE A 170 -7.65 -39.46 12.10
CA PHE A 170 -7.25 -40.67 12.84
C PHE A 170 -6.10 -40.42 13.79
N SER A 171 -5.10 -39.67 13.36
CA SER A 171 -3.91 -39.37 14.19
C SER A 171 -4.05 -38.06 14.94
N ASN A 172 -5.15 -37.30 14.72
CA ASN A 172 -5.47 -36.03 15.35
C ASN A 172 -4.32 -35.00 15.22
N ARG A 173 -3.76 -34.89 14.01
CA ARG A 173 -2.63 -33.97 13.74
C ARG A 173 -2.59 -33.48 12.28
N ALA A 174 -1.94 -32.34 12.06
CA ALA A 174 -1.63 -31.87 10.73
C ALA A 174 -0.58 -32.77 10.06
N VAL A 175 -0.76 -33.04 8.78
CA VAL A 175 0.13 -33.86 7.94
C VAL A 175 0.46 -33.12 6.65
N VAL A 176 1.63 -33.41 6.11
CA VAL A 176 2.06 -32.90 4.80
C VAL A 176 1.80 -34.00 3.77
N LEU A 177 1.03 -33.67 2.73
CA LEU A 177 0.64 -34.61 1.67
C LEU A 177 1.61 -34.61 0.47
N GLY A 178 2.61 -33.72 0.45
CA GLY A 178 3.53 -33.59 -0.67
C GLY A 178 4.79 -32.83 -0.29
N LYS A 179 5.63 -32.55 -1.29
CA LYS A 179 6.86 -31.79 -1.10
C LYS A 179 6.54 -30.30 -0.81
N LEU A 180 7.06 -29.80 0.29
CA LEU A 180 7.02 -28.36 0.59
C LEU A 180 8.20 -27.66 -0.12
N PRO A 181 8.02 -26.43 -0.65
CA PRO A 181 9.02 -25.76 -1.49
C PRO A 181 10.37 -25.54 -0.78
N TRP A 182 10.35 -25.33 0.53
CA TRP A 182 11.57 -25.11 1.34
C TRP A 182 12.20 -26.39 1.91
N ARG A 183 11.58 -27.56 1.68
CA ARG A 183 12.13 -28.83 2.18
C ARG A 183 13.13 -29.36 1.16
N LYS A 184 14.41 -29.43 1.55
CA LYS A 184 15.43 -30.10 0.75
C LYS A 184 15.10 -31.59 0.70
N ASP A 185 15.31 -32.21 -0.44
CA ASP A 185 15.22 -33.67 -0.56
C ASP A 185 16.31 -34.28 0.35
N ASP A 186 15.93 -35.17 1.25
CA ASP A 186 16.84 -36.10 1.91
C ASP A 186 17.16 -37.23 0.96
#